data_56224e45c6dfac496da8363074e98fe7
#
_entry.id   56224e45c6dfac496da8363074e98fe7
#
_cell.length_a   1.000
_cell.length_b   1.000
_cell.length_c   1.000
_cell.angle_alpha   90.00
_cell.angle_beta   90.00
_cell.angle_gamma   90.00
#
_symmetry.space_group_name_H-M   'P 1'
#
loop_
_entity.id
_entity.type
_entity.pdbx_description
1 polymer ?
#
loop_
_entity_poly.entity_id
_entity_poly.type
_entity_poly.pdbx_seq_one_letter_code
_entity_poly.pdbx_strand_id
1 'polypeptide(L)'
;MYDFIAYRIPNQNPVKKVGKFKTFKDFDKGFVISNFDQSKTYTFESNELSFEQEFIPHFLSNEPHCISKETYLNFGNELLELLKSNQVQKVVLSRIKKTSFNSQLMIERFEKLCTAYPKAFVYLISSTHAGTWIGATPETLIRSIHTHGFSMALAGTKDKKNQNSWSPKEYDEQQWVSDYILETLQLGGQKEIEQQG
;
A
#
# COMPACT_ATOMS: atom_id res chain seq x y z
N MET A 1 17.78 7.44 19.23
CA MET A 1 17.32 7.41 17.83
C MET A 1 15.82 7.30 17.85
N TYR A 2 15.09 8.08 17.07
CA TYR A 2 13.63 8.09 17.00
C TYR A 2 13.17 7.66 15.62
N ASP A 3 11.92 7.16 15.57
CA ASP A 3 11.22 6.85 14.35
C ASP A 3 10.37 8.06 13.92
N PHE A 4 10.02 8.12 12.64
CA PHE A 4 9.26 9.22 12.06
C PHE A 4 8.12 8.70 11.21
N ILE A 5 6.97 9.37 11.29
CA ILE A 5 5.86 9.20 10.35
C ILE A 5 5.38 10.55 9.82
N ALA A 6 5.10 10.58 8.54
CA ALA A 6 4.25 11.60 7.94
C ALA A 6 3.21 10.90 7.09
N TYR A 7 1.97 11.32 7.18
CA TYR A 7 0.90 10.76 6.35
C TYR A 7 -0.18 11.80 6.07
N ARG A 8 -0.90 11.57 5.01
CA ARG A 8 -2.09 12.34 4.68
C ARG A 8 -3.19 11.39 4.24
N ILE A 9 -4.29 11.41 4.99
CA ILE A 9 -5.55 10.78 4.62
C ILE A 9 -6.18 11.59 3.46
N PRO A 10 -6.85 10.96 2.48
CA PRO A 10 -7.51 11.68 1.38
C PRO A 10 -8.32 12.88 1.87
N ASN A 11 -8.13 14.01 1.21
CA ASN A 11 -8.82 15.28 1.51
C ASN A 11 -8.58 15.86 2.92
N GLN A 12 -7.53 15.43 3.61
CA GLN A 12 -7.13 15.99 4.91
C GLN A 12 -5.76 16.67 4.83
N ASN A 13 -5.42 17.43 5.85
CA ASN A 13 -4.08 18.01 5.99
C ASN A 13 -3.05 16.92 6.34
N PRO A 14 -1.80 17.07 5.88
CA PRO A 14 -0.72 16.19 6.30
C PRO A 14 -0.46 16.23 7.80
N VAL A 15 -0.17 15.07 8.37
CA VAL A 15 0.25 14.90 9.76
C VAL A 15 1.70 14.44 9.77
N LYS A 16 2.55 15.07 10.61
CA LYS A 16 3.95 14.66 10.82
C LYS A 16 4.15 14.41 12.31
N LYS A 17 4.77 13.28 12.66
CA LYS A 17 5.03 12.91 14.06
C LYS A 17 6.37 12.22 14.22
N VAL A 18 6.96 12.45 15.37
CA VAL A 18 8.17 11.76 15.85
C VAL A 18 7.80 10.88 17.02
N GLY A 19 8.41 9.70 17.12
CA GLY A 19 8.09 8.77 18.17
C GLY A 19 8.88 7.47 18.06
N LYS A 20 8.23 6.35 18.39
CA LYS A 20 8.80 5.02 18.23
C LYS A 20 7.75 4.02 17.76
N PHE A 21 8.18 3.12 16.91
CA PHE A 21 7.42 1.91 16.61
C PHE A 21 7.65 0.86 17.70
N LYS A 22 6.56 0.30 18.19
CA LYS A 22 6.55 -0.82 19.13
C LYS A 22 5.84 -2.02 18.51
N THR A 23 6.15 -3.22 18.97
CA THR A 23 5.39 -4.42 18.59
C THR A 23 3.91 -4.20 18.86
N PHE A 24 3.10 -4.43 17.83
CA PHE A 24 1.64 -4.31 17.90
C PHE A 24 1.08 -5.28 18.94
N LYS A 25 0.13 -4.77 19.72
CA LYS A 25 -0.70 -5.57 20.64
C LYS A 25 -2.16 -5.40 20.24
N ASP A 26 -2.95 -6.43 20.48
CA ASP A 26 -4.38 -6.39 20.20
C ASP A 26 -5.01 -5.15 20.83
N PHE A 27 -5.87 -4.48 20.05
CA PHE A 27 -6.55 -3.22 20.39
C PHE A 27 -5.68 -1.95 20.40
N ASP A 28 -4.43 -2.00 19.97
CA ASP A 28 -3.63 -0.79 19.77
C ASP A 28 -4.31 0.13 18.73
N LYS A 29 -4.31 1.44 19.04
CA LYS A 29 -4.86 2.47 18.17
C LYS A 29 -3.73 3.34 17.61
N GLY A 30 -3.87 3.79 16.36
CA GLY A 30 -2.94 4.73 15.78
C GLY A 30 -2.42 4.28 14.42
N PHE A 31 -1.21 4.72 14.08
CA PHE A 31 -0.57 4.37 12.83
C PHE A 31 0.11 3.00 12.98
N VAL A 32 -0.31 2.05 12.17
CA VAL A 32 0.17 0.67 12.20
C VAL A 32 0.88 0.34 10.90
N ILE A 33 1.99 -0.36 10.96
CA ILE A 33 2.67 -0.97 9.80
C ILE A 33 2.80 -2.47 10.00
N SER A 34 2.63 -3.21 8.93
CA SER A 34 2.82 -4.66 8.91
C SER A 34 3.55 -5.07 7.64
N ASN A 35 4.35 -6.14 7.72
CA ASN A 35 4.80 -6.82 6.52
C ASN A 35 3.64 -7.61 5.88
N PHE A 36 3.85 -8.10 4.66
CA PHE A 36 2.77 -8.70 3.87
C PHE A 36 2.17 -9.95 4.54
N ASP A 37 2.98 -10.80 5.14
CA ASP A 37 2.55 -12.03 5.82
C ASP A 37 2.09 -11.80 7.27
N GLN A 38 2.05 -10.54 7.72
CA GLN A 38 1.66 -10.10 9.06
C GLN A 38 2.49 -10.71 10.21
N SER A 39 3.61 -11.35 9.90
CA SER A 39 4.50 -11.92 10.93
C SER A 39 5.18 -10.85 11.78
N LYS A 40 5.24 -9.61 11.29
CA LYS A 40 5.80 -8.45 11.98
C LYS A 40 4.85 -7.26 11.83
N THR A 41 4.23 -6.88 12.93
CA THR A 41 3.33 -5.73 12.98
C THR A 41 3.76 -4.78 14.09
N TYR A 42 3.77 -3.49 13.80
CA TYR A 42 4.19 -2.46 14.73
C TYR A 42 3.18 -1.33 14.79
N THR A 43 2.97 -0.77 15.96
CA THR A 43 2.19 0.45 16.18
C THR A 43 3.11 1.62 16.52
N PHE A 44 2.75 2.82 16.06
CA PHE A 44 3.51 4.03 16.32
C PHE A 44 2.99 4.75 17.56
N GLU A 45 3.88 4.98 18.52
CA GLU A 45 3.63 5.85 19.67
C GLU A 45 4.32 7.20 19.46
N SER A 46 3.53 8.26 19.46
CA SER A 46 4.03 9.61 19.36
C SER A 46 4.64 10.05 20.68
N ASN A 47 5.84 10.63 20.63
CA ASN A 47 6.36 11.40 21.74
C ASN A 47 5.81 12.83 21.62
N GLU A 48 5.41 13.46 22.73
CA GLU A 48 4.94 14.85 22.78
C GLU A 48 6.04 15.89 22.47
N LEU A 49 7.23 15.43 22.08
CA LEU A 49 8.37 16.28 21.78
C LEU A 49 8.19 17.03 20.46
N SER A 50 8.46 18.31 20.52
CA SER A 50 8.26 19.36 19.53
C SER A 50 8.71 19.04 18.10
N PHE A 51 8.05 19.70 17.13
CA PHE A 51 8.20 19.65 15.68
C PHE A 51 9.55 20.10 15.09
N GLU A 52 10.57 20.31 15.90
CA GLU A 52 11.89 20.78 15.46
C GLU A 52 12.90 19.67 15.16
N GLN A 53 12.50 18.40 15.27
CA GLN A 53 13.42 17.31 15.00
C GLN A 53 13.55 17.06 13.50
N GLU A 54 14.80 17.06 13.03
CA GLU A 54 15.16 16.78 11.65
C GLU A 54 14.77 15.33 11.26
N PHE A 55 14.27 15.16 10.05
CA PHE A 55 13.98 13.84 9.51
C PHE A 55 15.28 13.03 9.34
N ILE A 56 15.35 11.87 9.99
CA ILE A 56 16.46 10.93 9.86
C ILE A 56 15.99 9.68 9.15
N PRO A 57 16.52 9.36 7.96
CA PRO A 57 16.20 8.11 7.29
C PRO A 57 16.88 6.92 7.96
N HIS A 58 16.13 5.85 8.21
CA HIS A 58 16.67 4.56 8.63
C HIS A 58 16.84 3.65 7.43
N PHE A 59 17.98 2.97 7.35
CA PHE A 59 18.26 1.99 6.30
C PHE A 59 18.45 0.62 6.95
N LEU A 60 17.82 -0.40 6.36
CA LEU A 60 18.07 -1.77 6.76
C LEU A 60 19.39 -2.26 6.17
N SER A 61 20.11 -3.09 6.92
CA SER A 61 21.40 -3.67 6.49
C SER A 61 21.25 -4.66 5.32
N ASN A 62 20.08 -5.28 5.20
CA ASN A 62 19.84 -6.27 4.15
C ASN A 62 19.34 -5.57 2.87
N GLU A 63 20.12 -5.72 1.80
CA GLU A 63 19.66 -5.30 0.49
C GLU A 63 18.58 -6.24 -0.05
N PRO A 64 17.50 -5.71 -0.66
CA PRO A 64 16.49 -6.54 -1.28
C PRO A 64 17.07 -7.27 -2.50
N HIS A 65 16.65 -8.52 -2.67
CA HIS A 65 17.01 -9.29 -3.86
C HIS A 65 16.38 -8.66 -5.12
N CYS A 66 17.21 -8.31 -6.10
CA CYS A 66 16.77 -7.73 -7.35
C CYS A 66 17.04 -8.70 -8.49
N ILE A 67 16.02 -9.13 -9.18
CA ILE A 67 16.16 -9.95 -10.39
C ILE A 67 16.43 -9.09 -11.64
N SER A 68 17.08 -9.68 -12.63
CA SER A 68 17.29 -9.03 -13.92
C SER A 68 15.97 -8.81 -14.67
N LYS A 69 15.98 -7.93 -15.66
CA LYS A 69 14.83 -7.77 -16.56
C LYS A 69 14.52 -9.06 -17.31
N GLU A 70 15.53 -9.78 -17.74
CA GLU A 70 15.39 -11.05 -18.45
C GLU A 70 14.73 -12.11 -17.57
N THR A 71 15.21 -12.31 -16.35
CA THR A 71 14.60 -13.24 -15.39
C THR A 71 13.13 -12.88 -15.12
N TYR A 72 12.83 -11.58 -14.97
CA TYR A 72 11.46 -11.12 -14.80
C TYR A 72 10.55 -11.46 -15.98
N LEU A 73 11.06 -11.29 -17.22
CA LEU A 73 10.31 -11.60 -18.44
C LEU A 73 10.10 -13.12 -18.59
N ASN A 74 11.09 -13.93 -18.21
CA ASN A 74 10.96 -15.39 -18.23
C ASN A 74 9.86 -15.87 -17.26
N PHE A 75 9.85 -15.37 -16.02
CA PHE A 75 8.75 -15.64 -15.08
C PHE A 75 7.39 -15.18 -15.63
N GLY A 76 7.36 -14.00 -16.29
CA GLY A 76 6.14 -13.52 -16.95
C GLY A 76 5.62 -14.48 -18.00
N ASN A 77 6.50 -15.05 -18.82
CA ASN A 77 6.12 -16.04 -19.85
C ASN A 77 5.60 -17.33 -19.23
N GLU A 78 6.26 -17.86 -18.19
CA GLU A 78 5.79 -19.05 -17.46
C GLU A 78 4.39 -18.83 -16.86
N LEU A 79 4.15 -17.67 -16.24
CA LEU A 79 2.86 -17.30 -15.69
C LEU A 79 1.77 -17.15 -16.77
N LEU A 80 2.14 -16.64 -17.96
CA LEU A 80 1.21 -16.56 -19.10
C LEU A 80 0.75 -17.95 -19.57
N GLU A 81 1.61 -18.95 -19.55
CA GLU A 81 1.20 -20.33 -19.89
C GLU A 81 0.24 -20.92 -18.83
N LEU A 82 0.47 -20.63 -17.54
CA LEU A 82 -0.46 -21.04 -16.48
C LEU A 82 -1.84 -20.37 -16.62
N LEU A 83 -1.87 -19.09 -16.98
CA LEU A 83 -3.11 -18.35 -17.25
C LEU A 83 -3.85 -18.93 -18.48
N LYS A 84 -3.13 -19.21 -19.58
CA LYS A 84 -3.72 -19.81 -20.80
C LYS A 84 -4.29 -21.20 -20.55
N SER A 85 -3.68 -21.97 -19.68
CA SER A 85 -4.15 -23.31 -19.29
C SER A 85 -5.26 -23.30 -18.22
N ASN A 86 -5.74 -22.14 -17.81
CA ASN A 86 -6.73 -21.95 -16.75
C ASN A 86 -6.33 -22.55 -15.38
N GLN A 87 -5.04 -22.77 -15.14
CA GLN A 87 -4.54 -23.21 -13.83
C GLN A 87 -4.54 -22.06 -12.81
N VAL A 88 -4.48 -20.84 -13.29
CA VAL A 88 -4.54 -19.60 -12.49
C VAL A 88 -5.44 -18.61 -13.21
N GLN A 89 -6.32 -17.93 -12.49
CA GLN A 89 -7.23 -16.94 -13.07
C GLN A 89 -6.61 -15.55 -13.14
N LYS A 90 -5.86 -15.18 -12.12
CA LYS A 90 -5.21 -13.88 -12.01
C LYS A 90 -3.87 -13.99 -11.28
N VAL A 91 -2.87 -13.25 -11.74
CA VAL A 91 -1.58 -13.13 -11.07
C VAL A 91 -1.05 -11.70 -11.21
N VAL A 92 -0.39 -11.22 -10.16
CA VAL A 92 0.31 -9.93 -10.17
C VAL A 92 1.79 -10.20 -9.98
N LEU A 93 2.56 -9.97 -11.04
CA LEU A 93 4.02 -10.12 -11.03
C LEU A 93 4.68 -8.77 -10.80
N SER A 94 5.56 -8.68 -9.79
CA SER A 94 6.31 -7.48 -9.48
C SER A 94 7.82 -7.74 -9.44
N ARG A 95 8.62 -6.69 -9.53
CA ARG A 95 10.05 -6.76 -9.29
C ARG A 95 10.57 -5.51 -8.60
N ILE A 96 11.70 -5.65 -7.92
CA ILE A 96 12.42 -4.54 -7.31
C ILE A 96 13.38 -3.94 -8.35
N LYS A 97 13.38 -2.61 -8.48
CA LYS A 97 14.33 -1.85 -9.29
C LYS A 97 15.12 -0.93 -8.38
N LYS A 98 16.44 -1.07 -8.37
CA LYS A 98 17.34 -0.12 -7.68
C LYS A 98 17.50 1.15 -8.50
N THR A 99 17.52 2.28 -7.84
CA THR A 99 17.81 3.60 -8.42
C THR A 99 18.57 4.46 -7.41
N SER A 100 19.38 5.39 -7.88
CA SER A 100 20.00 6.40 -7.03
C SER A 100 18.92 7.29 -6.40
N PHE A 101 19.09 7.62 -5.15
CA PHE A 101 18.11 8.38 -4.40
C PHE A 101 18.80 9.31 -3.39
N ASN A 102 18.37 10.59 -3.34
CA ASN A 102 18.78 11.52 -2.29
C ASN A 102 17.78 11.48 -1.13
N SER A 103 18.19 10.92 -0.01
CA SER A 103 17.36 10.77 1.20
C SER A 103 17.03 12.10 1.88
N GLN A 104 17.82 13.16 1.68
CA GLN A 104 17.54 14.50 2.21
C GLN A 104 16.27 15.13 1.61
N LEU A 105 15.86 14.66 0.42
CA LEU A 105 14.67 15.18 -0.27
C LEU A 105 13.38 14.42 0.09
N MET A 106 13.40 13.54 1.08
CA MET A 106 12.22 12.69 1.40
C MET A 106 11.00 13.51 1.81
N ILE A 107 11.18 14.51 2.66
CA ILE A 107 10.08 15.39 3.12
C ILE A 107 9.50 16.17 1.93
N GLU A 108 10.34 16.77 1.12
CA GLU A 108 9.91 17.50 -0.08
C GLU A 108 9.13 16.57 -1.05
N ARG A 109 9.62 15.35 -1.23
CA ARG A 109 8.94 14.35 -2.08
C ARG A 109 7.60 13.92 -1.51
N PHE A 110 7.49 13.76 -0.20
CA PHE A 110 6.22 13.51 0.47
C PHE A 110 5.22 14.64 0.20
N GLU A 111 5.64 15.89 0.32
CA GLU A 111 4.78 17.05 0.07
C GLU A 111 4.35 17.14 -1.40
N LYS A 112 5.28 16.86 -2.33
CA LYS A 112 4.97 16.77 -3.76
C LYS A 112 3.97 15.64 -4.07
N LEU A 113 4.10 14.48 -3.44
CA LEU A 113 3.12 13.39 -3.57
C LEU A 113 1.75 13.79 -3.02
N CYS A 114 1.71 14.48 -1.89
CA CYS A 114 0.46 15.02 -1.34
C CYS A 114 -0.25 15.96 -2.32
N THR A 115 0.51 16.82 -2.99
CA THR A 115 -0.04 17.76 -3.98
C THR A 115 -0.48 17.04 -5.26
N ALA A 116 0.35 16.12 -5.76
CA ALA A 116 0.09 15.42 -7.01
C ALA A 116 -1.08 14.44 -6.93
N TYR A 117 -1.32 13.84 -5.76
CA TYR A 117 -2.33 12.80 -5.56
C TYR A 117 -3.32 13.13 -4.44
N PRO A 118 -4.16 14.18 -4.57
CA PRO A 118 -5.02 14.67 -3.48
C PRO A 118 -6.00 13.63 -2.94
N LYS A 119 -6.38 12.64 -3.73
CA LYS A 119 -7.31 11.57 -3.37
C LYS A 119 -6.63 10.28 -2.87
N ALA A 120 -5.30 10.23 -2.81
CA ALA A 120 -4.58 9.06 -2.34
C ALA A 120 -4.24 9.17 -0.84
N PHE A 121 -4.11 8.05 -0.16
CA PHE A 121 -3.37 7.98 1.10
C PHE A 121 -1.88 8.10 0.79
N VAL A 122 -1.24 9.14 1.32
CA VAL A 122 0.20 9.39 1.13
C VAL A 122 0.91 9.17 2.45
N TYR A 123 2.04 8.46 2.41
CA TYR A 123 2.81 8.19 3.61
C TYR A 123 4.31 8.31 3.38
N LEU A 124 5.00 8.70 4.43
CA LEU A 124 6.45 8.62 4.61
C LEU A 124 6.69 8.07 6.01
N ILE A 125 7.37 6.96 6.11
CA ILE A 125 7.78 6.38 7.38
C ILE A 125 9.29 6.20 7.41
N SER A 126 9.89 6.39 8.57
CA SER A 126 11.28 6.03 8.84
C SER A 126 11.32 5.29 10.17
N SER A 127 11.67 4.03 10.15
CA SER A 127 11.60 3.11 11.28
C SER A 127 12.88 2.31 11.44
N THR A 128 13.34 2.19 12.67
CA THR A 128 14.45 1.29 13.03
C THR A 128 14.15 -0.19 12.74
N HIS A 129 12.86 -0.55 12.65
CA HIS A 129 12.42 -1.93 12.39
C HIS A 129 12.16 -2.22 10.91
N ALA A 130 11.65 -1.24 10.17
CA ALA A 130 11.18 -1.44 8.79
C ALA A 130 11.99 -0.67 7.74
N GLY A 131 12.91 0.21 8.15
CA GLY A 131 13.60 1.13 7.23
C GLY A 131 12.73 2.33 6.84
N THR A 132 13.09 2.98 5.73
CA THR A 132 12.41 4.18 5.26
C THR A 132 11.60 3.89 4.01
N TRP A 133 10.31 4.27 4.02
CA TRP A 133 9.36 4.04 2.95
C TRP A 133 8.58 5.30 2.63
N ILE A 134 8.31 5.53 1.36
CA ILE A 134 7.44 6.59 0.87
C ILE A 134 6.51 6.03 -0.21
N GLY A 135 5.25 6.42 -0.18
CA GLY A 135 4.29 5.97 -1.17
C GLY A 135 3.00 6.77 -1.18
N ALA A 136 2.22 6.53 -2.22
CA ALA A 136 0.87 7.05 -2.38
C ALA A 136 -0.02 5.92 -2.94
N THR A 137 -1.14 5.64 -2.30
CA THR A 137 -2.11 4.63 -2.74
C THR A 137 -3.51 5.24 -2.84
N PRO A 138 -4.18 5.13 -3.98
CA PRO A 138 -5.57 5.54 -4.12
C PRO A 138 -6.54 4.50 -3.56
N GLU A 139 -6.07 3.28 -3.37
CA GLU A 139 -6.88 2.14 -2.99
C GLU A 139 -7.06 2.05 -1.47
N THR A 140 -8.32 1.86 -1.05
CA THR A 140 -8.69 1.65 0.34
C THR A 140 -8.93 0.17 0.58
N LEU A 141 -8.03 -0.49 1.32
CA LEU A 141 -8.22 -1.89 1.71
C LEU A 141 -9.48 -2.04 2.55
N ILE A 142 -9.58 -1.27 3.62
CA ILE A 142 -10.77 -1.20 4.47
C ILE A 142 -10.86 0.17 5.17
N ARG A 143 -12.05 0.73 5.23
CA ARG A 143 -12.37 1.92 6.01
C ARG A 143 -13.62 1.65 6.82
N SER A 144 -13.57 1.88 8.12
CA SER A 144 -14.71 1.75 9.02
C SER A 144 -15.20 3.13 9.46
N ILE A 145 -16.51 3.32 9.39
CA ILE A 145 -17.19 4.52 9.91
C ILE A 145 -18.39 4.02 10.70
N HIS A 146 -18.37 4.22 12.03
CA HIS A 146 -19.37 3.69 12.94
C HIS A 146 -19.55 2.16 12.75
N THR A 147 -20.71 1.73 12.26
CA THR A 147 -21.07 0.32 12.04
C THR A 147 -20.84 -0.15 10.60
N HIS A 148 -20.39 0.74 9.70
CA HIS A 148 -20.23 0.44 8.28
C HIS A 148 -18.75 0.27 7.93
N GLY A 149 -18.42 -0.78 7.20
CA GLY A 149 -17.12 -1.02 6.57
C GLY A 149 -17.20 -0.74 5.07
N PHE A 150 -16.15 -0.13 4.54
CA PHE A 150 -15.99 0.15 3.11
C PHE A 150 -14.69 -0.47 2.62
N SER A 151 -14.74 -1.15 1.51
CA SER A 151 -13.58 -1.64 0.78
C SER A 151 -13.69 -1.25 -0.69
N MET A 152 -12.58 -1.21 -1.41
CA MET A 152 -12.54 -0.90 -2.84
C MET A 152 -12.01 -2.09 -3.60
N ALA A 153 -12.79 -2.55 -4.59
CA ALA A 153 -12.35 -3.55 -5.56
C ALA A 153 -11.77 -2.84 -6.79
N LEU A 154 -10.48 -2.57 -6.77
CA LEU A 154 -9.78 -1.96 -7.89
C LEU A 154 -9.03 -3.02 -8.70
N ALA A 155 -9.31 -3.07 -10.00
CA ALA A 155 -8.59 -3.87 -10.96
C ALA A 155 -8.66 -3.26 -12.36
N GLY A 156 -7.69 -3.64 -13.19
CA GLY A 156 -7.55 -3.08 -14.52
C GLY A 156 -6.95 -1.67 -14.54
N THR A 157 -6.21 -1.38 -15.59
CA THR A 157 -5.61 -0.05 -15.81
C THR A 157 -5.72 0.31 -17.28
N LYS A 158 -6.16 1.54 -17.52
CA LYS A 158 -6.34 2.07 -18.88
C LYS A 158 -5.71 3.45 -19.00
N ASP A 159 -5.04 3.71 -20.12
CA ASP A 159 -4.56 5.06 -20.44
C ASP A 159 -5.77 6.01 -20.58
N LYS A 160 -5.73 7.16 -19.90
CA LYS A 160 -6.75 8.19 -19.98
C LYS A 160 -7.00 8.70 -21.41
N LYS A 161 -6.00 8.60 -22.28
CA LYS A 161 -6.11 8.96 -23.71
C LYS A 161 -6.82 7.89 -24.54
N ASN A 162 -6.92 6.67 -24.03
CA ASN A 162 -7.59 5.59 -24.72
C ASN A 162 -9.11 5.71 -24.46
N GLN A 163 -9.85 6.16 -25.46
CA GLN A 163 -11.32 6.35 -25.40
C GLN A 163 -12.11 5.05 -25.64
N ASN A 164 -11.45 3.94 -25.97
CA ASN A 164 -12.15 2.67 -26.16
C ASN A 164 -12.88 2.25 -24.87
N SER A 165 -13.96 1.51 -25.01
CA SER A 165 -14.64 0.87 -23.88
C SER A 165 -13.69 -0.10 -23.17
N TRP A 166 -13.98 -0.42 -21.92
CA TRP A 166 -13.32 -1.55 -21.23
C TRP A 166 -13.63 -2.85 -21.99
N SER A 167 -12.65 -3.73 -22.11
CA SER A 167 -12.86 -5.05 -22.70
C SER A 167 -13.48 -6.03 -21.69
N PRO A 168 -14.06 -7.14 -22.14
CA PRO A 168 -14.55 -8.18 -21.23
C PRO A 168 -13.50 -8.64 -20.21
N LYS A 169 -12.22 -8.70 -20.62
CA LYS A 169 -11.12 -9.07 -19.73
C LYS A 169 -10.99 -8.15 -18.51
N GLU A 170 -11.09 -6.82 -18.69
CA GLU A 170 -11.00 -5.88 -17.58
C GLU A 170 -12.22 -5.97 -16.65
N TYR A 171 -13.41 -6.25 -17.21
CA TYR A 171 -14.61 -6.50 -16.39
C TYR A 171 -14.47 -7.77 -15.57
N ASP A 172 -14.01 -8.88 -16.17
CA ASP A 172 -13.76 -10.13 -15.46
C ASP A 172 -12.72 -9.95 -14.36
N GLU A 173 -11.65 -9.22 -14.65
CA GLU A 173 -10.59 -8.93 -13.70
C GLU A 173 -11.10 -8.15 -12.47
N GLN A 174 -11.97 -7.18 -12.67
CA GLN A 174 -12.59 -6.40 -11.60
C GLN A 174 -13.60 -7.27 -10.82
N GLN A 175 -14.37 -8.12 -11.50
CA GLN A 175 -15.34 -9.01 -10.88
C GLN A 175 -14.64 -10.00 -9.93
N TRP A 176 -13.54 -10.62 -10.33
CA TRP A 176 -12.78 -11.54 -9.46
C TRP A 176 -12.30 -10.86 -8.16
N VAL A 177 -11.88 -9.60 -8.22
CA VAL A 177 -11.49 -8.86 -7.01
C VAL A 177 -12.70 -8.57 -6.12
N SER A 178 -13.83 -8.20 -6.72
CA SER A 178 -15.09 -7.99 -5.99
C SER A 178 -15.56 -9.27 -5.29
N ASP A 179 -15.58 -10.37 -6.02
CA ASP A 179 -16.04 -11.67 -5.49
C ASP A 179 -15.15 -12.13 -4.33
N TYR A 180 -13.82 -11.98 -4.47
CA TYR A 180 -12.89 -12.32 -3.40
C TYR A 180 -13.11 -11.48 -2.13
N ILE A 181 -13.35 -10.17 -2.26
CA ILE A 181 -13.64 -9.29 -1.12
C ILE A 181 -14.96 -9.70 -0.46
N LEU A 182 -16.01 -9.94 -1.26
CA LEU A 182 -17.32 -10.34 -0.75
C LEU A 182 -17.24 -11.68 0.00
N GLU A 183 -16.57 -12.68 -0.59
CA GLU A 183 -16.37 -13.99 0.04
C GLU A 183 -15.58 -13.85 1.37
N THR A 184 -14.52 -13.06 1.38
CA THR A 184 -13.72 -12.82 2.59
C THR A 184 -14.53 -12.14 3.70
N LEU A 185 -15.39 -11.18 3.36
CA LEU A 185 -16.27 -10.51 4.31
C LEU A 185 -17.38 -11.45 4.84
N GLN A 186 -17.95 -12.30 3.99
CA GLN A 186 -18.93 -13.30 4.40
C GLN A 186 -18.35 -14.32 5.39
N LEU A 187 -17.13 -14.80 5.15
CA LEU A 187 -16.41 -15.67 6.06
C LEU A 187 -16.15 -15.00 7.41
N GLY A 188 -15.98 -13.67 7.44
CA GLY A 188 -15.86 -12.86 8.65
C GLY A 188 -17.17 -12.66 9.43
N GLY A 189 -18.30 -13.23 8.98
CA GLY A 189 -19.58 -13.18 9.67
C GLY A 189 -20.35 -11.86 9.51
N GLN A 190 -20.09 -11.11 8.45
CA GLN A 190 -20.85 -9.88 8.14
C GLN A 190 -22.30 -10.21 7.76
N LYS A 191 -23.24 -9.40 8.26
CA LYS A 191 -24.69 -9.69 8.10
C LYS A 191 -25.29 -9.07 6.85
N GLU A 192 -24.79 -7.94 6.40
CA GLU A 192 -25.32 -7.22 5.24
C GLU A 192 -24.17 -6.65 4.42
N ILE A 193 -24.17 -6.88 3.12
CA ILE A 193 -23.19 -6.37 2.18
C ILE A 193 -23.94 -5.65 1.06
N GLU A 194 -23.63 -4.38 0.84
CA GLU A 194 -24.14 -3.57 -0.27
C GLU A 194 -22.99 -3.28 -1.25
N GLN A 195 -23.19 -3.66 -2.52
CA GLN A 195 -22.23 -3.36 -3.58
C GLN A 195 -22.73 -2.17 -4.38
N GLN A 196 -21.85 -1.16 -4.52
CA GLN A 196 -22.10 0.01 -5.35
C GLN A 196 -21.13 -0.02 -6.54
N GLY A 197 -21.66 0.02 -7.76
CA GLY A 197 -20.92 0.04 -9.02
C GLY A 197 -20.55 1.46 -9.48
#